data_6e31d12911ed94ee17b568c0a9c5a896
#
_entry.id   6e31d12911ed94ee17b568c0a9c5a896
#
_cell.length_a   1.000
_cell.length_b   1.000
_cell.length_c   1.000
_cell.angle_alpha   90.00
_cell.angle_beta   90.00
_cell.angle_gamma   90.00
#
_symmetry.space_group_name_H-M   'P 1'
#
loop_
_entity.id
_entity.type
_entity.pdbx_description
1 polymer ?
#
loop_
_entity_poly.entity_id
_entity_poly.type
_entity_poly.pdbx_seq_one_letter_code
_entity_poly.pdbx_strand_id
1 'polypeptide(L)'
;RFALEGNALFGQWTYSDKGIKPAAAEAGTTHKVMMFNVLKSSVRAYTRNLNTHKSYKKMRYLRAIQRDNEGKLNSKELVNHLDKYAETGKEYTIILKKIIEQNTLTDFDDVKILPNSEAVKNLI
;
A
#
# COMPACT_ATOMS: atom_id res chain seq x y z
N ARG A 1 -5.54 16.91 -3.86
CA ARG A 1 -5.10 17.86 -2.83
C ARG A 1 -3.90 17.33 -2.06
N PHE A 2 -4.04 16.25 -1.29
CA PHE A 2 -2.97 15.77 -0.39
C PHE A 2 -1.66 15.38 -1.11
N ALA A 3 -1.74 14.82 -2.30
CA ALA A 3 -0.57 14.49 -3.10
C ALA A 3 0.22 15.74 -3.51
N LEU A 4 -0.46 16.84 -3.83
CA LEU A 4 0.18 18.10 -4.25
C LEU A 4 0.71 18.91 -3.07
N GLU A 5 -0.07 19.01 -1.99
CA GLU A 5 0.28 19.84 -0.83
C GLU A 5 1.32 19.19 0.10
N GLY A 6 1.30 17.85 0.22
CA GLY A 6 2.11 17.14 1.22
C GLY A 6 2.73 15.84 0.74
N ASN A 7 2.86 15.61 -0.57
CA ASN A 7 3.35 14.34 -1.12
C ASN A 7 2.64 13.09 -0.54
N ALA A 8 1.39 13.25 -0.11
CA ALA A 8 0.62 12.23 0.60
C ALA A 8 -0.23 11.42 -0.40
N LEU A 9 0.35 10.36 -0.97
CA LEU A 9 -0.32 9.51 -1.97
C LEU A 9 -1.40 8.59 -1.38
N PHE A 10 -1.23 8.14 -0.14
CA PHE A 10 -2.01 7.05 0.43
C PHE A 10 -2.95 7.48 1.57
N GLY A 11 -3.06 8.78 1.85
CA GLY A 11 -4.00 9.32 2.85
C GLY A 11 -3.79 8.80 4.28
N GLN A 12 -2.58 8.41 4.65
CA GLN A 12 -2.28 7.86 5.97
C GLN A 12 -2.54 8.90 7.08
N TRP A 13 -3.14 8.45 8.17
CA TRP A 13 -3.46 9.30 9.31
C TRP A 13 -2.26 9.51 10.23
N THR A 14 -2.23 10.70 10.81
CA THR A 14 -1.32 11.07 11.91
C THR A 14 -2.06 11.91 12.95
N TYR A 15 -1.62 11.79 14.18
CA TYR A 15 -2.07 12.66 15.29
C TYR A 15 -1.04 13.73 15.63
N SER A 16 0.04 13.79 14.86
CA SER A 16 1.07 14.83 14.97
C SER A 16 0.56 16.18 14.51
N ASP A 17 1.12 17.26 15.04
CA ASP A 17 0.82 18.62 14.60
C ASP A 17 1.24 18.88 13.15
N LYS A 18 2.19 18.10 12.64
CA LYS A 18 2.67 18.11 11.26
C LYS A 18 1.79 17.23 10.39
N GLY A 19 0.78 17.80 9.78
CA GLY A 19 -0.11 17.08 8.86
C GLY A 19 -1.14 18.03 8.24
N ILE A 20 -1.82 17.55 7.19
CA ILE A 20 -2.87 18.30 6.49
C ILE A 20 -4.23 17.91 7.08
N LYS A 21 -4.97 18.89 7.58
CA LYS A 21 -6.35 18.66 8.06
C LYS A 21 -7.26 18.41 6.85
N PRO A 22 -8.05 17.30 6.84
CA PRO A 22 -9.04 17.09 5.80
C PRO A 22 -10.08 18.22 5.78
N ALA A 23 -10.46 18.68 4.58
CA ALA A 23 -11.43 19.76 4.44
C ALA A 23 -12.83 19.38 4.97
N ALA A 24 -13.19 18.11 4.85
CA ALA A 24 -14.46 17.54 5.31
C ALA A 24 -14.34 16.84 6.67
N ALA A 25 -13.34 17.20 7.49
CA ALA A 25 -13.19 16.62 8.82
C ALA A 25 -14.36 17.03 9.72
N GLU A 26 -15.03 16.06 10.32
CA GLU A 26 -16.08 16.31 11.30
C GLU A 26 -15.54 17.09 12.51
N ALA A 27 -16.41 17.87 13.15
CA ALA A 27 -16.05 18.61 14.34
C ALA A 27 -15.58 17.63 15.42
N GLY A 28 -14.40 17.91 16.02
CA GLY A 28 -13.80 17.06 17.07
C GLY A 28 -12.83 15.99 16.56
N THR A 29 -12.66 15.80 15.24
CA THR A 29 -11.62 14.90 14.70
C THR A 29 -10.23 15.51 14.90
N THR A 30 -9.34 14.71 15.48
CA THR A 30 -7.95 15.11 15.78
C THR A 30 -6.93 14.59 14.80
N HIS A 31 -7.33 13.64 13.95
CA HIS A 31 -6.42 13.08 12.95
C HIS A 31 -6.19 14.04 11.76
N LYS A 32 -5.01 13.96 11.21
CA LYS A 32 -4.57 14.67 10.00
C LYS A 32 -4.02 13.66 9.01
N VAL A 33 -3.89 14.06 7.74
CA VAL A 33 -3.18 13.27 6.74
C VAL A 33 -1.68 13.57 6.85
N MET A 34 -0.85 12.54 6.90
CA MET A 34 0.60 12.66 6.97
C MET A 34 1.16 13.44 5.78
N MET A 35 2.09 14.35 6.04
CA MET A 35 2.88 15.06 5.05
C MET A 35 4.27 14.43 4.92
N PHE A 36 4.85 14.52 3.72
CA PHE A 36 6.19 14.04 3.44
C PHE A 36 6.97 15.07 2.65
N ASN A 37 8.28 15.17 2.89
CA ASN A 37 9.15 16.09 2.16
C ASN A 37 9.33 15.68 0.69
N VAL A 38 9.29 14.38 0.40
CA VAL A 38 9.41 13.82 -0.95
C VAL A 38 8.43 12.66 -1.13
N LEU A 39 8.00 12.45 -2.37
CA LEU A 39 7.03 11.41 -2.74
C LEU A 39 7.48 10.00 -2.33
N LYS A 40 8.77 9.71 -2.48
CA LYS A 40 9.38 8.44 -2.07
C LYS A 40 9.15 8.10 -0.59
N SER A 41 9.12 9.10 0.29
CA SER A 41 8.86 8.91 1.71
C SER A 41 7.41 8.45 1.98
N SER A 42 6.45 8.94 1.20
CA SER A 42 5.07 8.46 1.24
C SER A 42 4.97 6.98 0.89
N VAL A 43 5.64 6.56 -0.18
CA VAL A 43 5.68 5.14 -0.61
C VAL A 43 6.32 4.27 0.47
N ARG A 44 7.44 4.72 1.05
CA ARG A 44 8.10 3.99 2.15
C ARG A 44 7.21 3.84 3.39
N ALA A 45 6.52 4.91 3.77
CA ALA A 45 5.62 4.89 4.91
C ALA A 45 4.43 3.93 4.66
N TYR A 46 3.87 3.92 3.46
CA TYR A 46 2.83 2.98 3.06
C TYR A 46 3.30 1.52 3.15
N THR A 47 4.44 1.22 2.55
CA THR A 47 5.04 -0.12 2.59
C THR A 47 5.32 -0.56 4.03
N ARG A 48 5.87 0.32 4.86
CA ARG A 48 6.10 0.04 6.27
C ARG A 48 4.80 -0.25 7.01
N ASN A 49 3.75 0.54 6.78
CA ASN A 49 2.44 0.34 7.39
C ASN A 49 1.89 -1.06 7.10
N LEU A 50 1.87 -1.48 5.84
CA LEU A 50 1.44 -2.83 5.45
C LEU A 50 2.29 -3.93 6.10
N ASN A 51 3.59 -3.69 6.29
CA ASN A 51 4.52 -4.68 6.83
C ASN A 51 4.58 -4.72 8.36
N THR A 52 4.07 -3.72 9.07
CA THR A 52 4.21 -3.65 10.54
C THR A 52 2.89 -3.53 11.28
N HIS A 53 1.89 -2.84 10.72
CA HIS A 53 0.66 -2.56 11.45
C HIS A 53 -0.16 -3.82 11.73
N LYS A 54 -0.74 -3.90 12.94
CA LYS A 54 -1.51 -5.07 13.42
C LYS A 54 -2.69 -5.47 12.52
N SER A 55 -3.35 -4.49 11.90
CA SER A 55 -4.50 -4.72 11.01
C SER A 55 -4.16 -5.57 9.78
N TYR A 56 -2.90 -5.60 9.36
CA TYR A 56 -2.45 -6.34 8.17
C TYR A 56 -1.71 -7.64 8.50
N LYS A 57 -1.78 -8.10 9.77
CA LYS A 57 -1.12 -9.34 10.20
C LYS A 57 -1.59 -10.56 9.39
N LYS A 58 -2.89 -10.66 9.12
CA LYS A 58 -3.45 -11.77 8.30
C LYS A 58 -2.93 -11.75 6.87
N MET A 59 -2.88 -10.58 6.25
CA MET A 59 -2.31 -10.41 4.91
C MET A 59 -0.84 -10.86 4.86
N ARG A 60 -0.03 -10.45 5.83
CA ARG A 60 1.38 -10.87 5.92
C ARG A 60 1.55 -12.37 6.13
N TYR A 61 0.71 -12.97 6.97
CA TYR A 61 0.72 -14.41 7.21
C TYR A 61 0.39 -15.18 5.94
N LEU A 62 -0.68 -14.83 5.25
CA LEU A 62 -1.05 -15.45 3.98
C LEU A 62 0.06 -15.28 2.92
N ARG A 63 0.63 -14.08 2.82
CA ARG A 63 1.76 -13.81 1.91
C ARG A 63 2.96 -14.71 2.19
N ALA A 64 3.27 -14.96 3.45
CA ALA A 64 4.35 -15.89 3.83
C ALA A 64 4.03 -17.33 3.40
N ILE A 65 2.81 -17.80 3.66
CA ILE A 65 2.37 -19.15 3.23
C ILE A 65 2.47 -19.31 1.71
N GLN A 66 1.99 -18.32 0.95
CA GLN A 66 2.04 -18.38 -0.51
C GLN A 66 3.50 -18.47 -1.01
N ARG A 67 4.41 -17.72 -0.40
CA ARG A 67 5.84 -17.79 -0.76
C ARG A 67 6.47 -19.14 -0.45
N ASP A 68 6.11 -19.73 0.70
CA ASP A 68 6.66 -21.01 1.13
C ASP A 68 6.12 -22.19 0.31
N ASN A 69 4.84 -22.17 -0.05
CA ASN A 69 4.19 -23.27 -0.75
C ASN A 69 4.34 -23.20 -2.27
N GLU A 70 4.14 -22.02 -2.86
CA GLU A 70 3.99 -21.86 -4.31
C GLU A 70 5.14 -21.05 -4.92
N GLY A 71 5.93 -20.37 -4.11
CA GLY A 71 6.95 -19.43 -4.56
C GLY A 71 6.40 -18.22 -5.33
N LYS A 72 5.08 -18.14 -5.49
CA LYS A 72 4.34 -17.11 -6.23
C LYS A 72 3.28 -16.47 -5.34
N LEU A 73 3.08 -15.17 -5.48
CA LEU A 73 2.04 -14.44 -4.78
C LEU A 73 0.72 -14.47 -5.58
N ASN A 74 -0.39 -14.44 -4.85
CA ASN A 74 -1.72 -14.22 -5.40
C ASN A 74 -2.25 -12.88 -4.87
N SER A 75 -2.08 -11.83 -5.65
CA SER A 75 -2.47 -10.46 -5.27
C SER A 75 -3.96 -10.32 -5.01
N LYS A 76 -4.81 -11.00 -5.79
CA LYS A 76 -6.27 -10.97 -5.62
C LYS A 76 -6.71 -11.56 -4.28
N GLU A 77 -6.02 -12.57 -3.80
CA GLU A 77 -6.30 -13.18 -2.50
C GLU A 77 -5.78 -12.30 -1.35
N LEU A 78 -4.56 -11.76 -1.49
CA LEU A 78 -3.96 -10.87 -0.49
C LEU A 78 -4.79 -9.61 -0.25
N VAL A 79 -5.36 -9.03 -1.30
CA VAL A 79 -6.22 -7.83 -1.24
C VAL A 79 -7.43 -8.01 -0.34
N ASN A 80 -7.99 -9.22 -0.20
CA ASN A 80 -9.10 -9.48 0.71
C ASN A 80 -8.81 -9.11 2.17
N HIS A 81 -7.54 -9.06 2.55
CA HIS A 81 -7.08 -8.73 3.89
C HIS A 81 -6.67 -7.26 4.07
N LEU A 82 -7.04 -6.39 3.13
CA LEU A 82 -6.86 -4.94 3.20
C LEU A 82 -8.17 -4.20 3.54
N ASP A 83 -9.20 -4.90 4.00
CA ASP A 83 -10.49 -4.34 4.40
C ASP A 83 -10.38 -3.30 5.52
N LYS A 84 -9.32 -3.34 6.33
CA LYS A 84 -9.03 -2.36 7.39
C LYS A 84 -8.30 -1.11 6.91
N TYR A 85 -7.95 -1.02 5.64
CA TYR A 85 -7.22 0.13 5.10
C TYR A 85 -8.12 1.35 4.90
N ALA A 86 -9.39 1.15 4.52
CA ALA A 86 -10.35 2.21 4.28
C ALA A 86 -11.61 2.00 5.13
N GLU A 87 -12.32 3.09 5.42
CA GLU A 87 -13.59 3.04 6.17
C GLU A 87 -14.66 2.22 5.45
N THR A 88 -14.64 2.20 4.13
CA THR A 88 -15.55 1.40 3.28
C THR A 88 -15.33 -0.12 3.38
N GLY A 89 -14.27 -0.56 4.06
CA GLY A 89 -14.03 -1.98 4.36
C GLY A 89 -14.00 -2.87 3.12
N LYS A 90 -14.99 -3.77 3.00
CA LYS A 90 -15.05 -4.74 1.89
C LYS A 90 -15.26 -4.09 0.51
N GLU A 91 -15.93 -2.97 0.43
CA GLU A 91 -16.08 -2.23 -0.84
C GLU A 91 -14.72 -1.78 -1.39
N TYR A 92 -13.84 -1.33 -0.51
CA TYR A 92 -12.46 -1.00 -0.87
C TYR A 92 -11.73 -2.18 -1.51
N THR A 93 -11.86 -3.38 -0.93
CA THR A 93 -11.21 -4.59 -1.49
C THR A 93 -11.80 -4.99 -2.85
N ILE A 94 -13.09 -4.79 -3.07
CA ILE A 94 -13.74 -5.03 -4.35
C ILE A 94 -13.21 -4.06 -5.42
N ILE A 95 -13.07 -2.79 -5.08
CA ILE A 95 -12.50 -1.78 -5.99
C ILE A 95 -11.05 -2.12 -6.34
N LEU A 96 -10.21 -2.51 -5.36
CA LEU A 96 -8.85 -2.93 -5.61
C LEU A 96 -8.76 -4.13 -6.55
N LYS A 97 -9.63 -5.13 -6.39
CA LYS A 97 -9.69 -6.27 -7.30
C LYS A 97 -10.02 -5.88 -8.73
N LYS A 98 -10.99 -4.98 -8.91
CA LYS A 98 -11.31 -4.43 -10.25
C LYS A 98 -10.12 -3.71 -10.86
N ILE A 99 -9.39 -2.91 -10.08
CA ILE A 99 -8.17 -2.23 -10.55
C ILE A 99 -7.11 -3.24 -10.97
N ILE A 100 -6.88 -4.28 -10.18
CA ILE A 100 -5.95 -5.37 -10.50
C ILE A 100 -6.34 -6.03 -11.83
N GLU A 101 -7.62 -6.35 -12.01
CA GLU A 101 -8.11 -7.00 -13.22
C GLU A 101 -8.03 -6.11 -14.46
N GLN A 102 -8.52 -4.87 -14.36
CA GLN A 102 -8.54 -3.93 -15.47
C GLN A 102 -7.15 -3.54 -15.97
N ASN A 103 -6.15 -3.57 -15.10
CA ASN A 103 -4.77 -3.20 -15.43
C ASN A 103 -3.82 -4.40 -15.53
N THR A 104 -4.34 -5.61 -15.47
CA THR A 104 -3.55 -6.87 -15.56
C THR A 104 -2.40 -6.91 -14.53
N LEU A 105 -2.64 -6.37 -13.32
CA LEU A 105 -1.59 -6.24 -12.29
C LEU A 105 -1.13 -7.58 -11.71
N THR A 106 -1.85 -8.67 -11.99
CA THR A 106 -1.40 -10.04 -11.65
C THR A 106 -0.11 -10.44 -12.35
N ASP A 107 0.26 -9.76 -13.44
CA ASP A 107 1.55 -9.96 -14.11
C ASP A 107 2.75 -9.63 -13.21
N PHE A 108 2.53 -8.85 -12.15
CA PHE A 108 3.55 -8.51 -11.15
C PHE A 108 3.63 -9.51 -9.99
N ASP A 109 2.76 -10.54 -9.91
CA ASP A 109 2.71 -11.47 -8.77
C ASP A 109 3.98 -12.35 -8.66
N ASP A 110 4.68 -12.59 -9.76
CA ASP A 110 5.93 -13.37 -9.82
C ASP A 110 7.17 -12.56 -10.24
N VAL A 111 7.05 -11.24 -10.28
CA VAL A 111 8.17 -10.36 -10.60
C VAL A 111 9.28 -10.49 -9.57
N LYS A 112 10.49 -10.68 -10.04
CA LYS A 112 11.70 -10.71 -9.21
C LYS A 112 12.57 -9.49 -9.52
N ILE A 113 13.20 -8.94 -8.47
CA ILE A 113 14.19 -7.90 -8.64
C ILE A 113 15.39 -8.52 -9.35
N LEU A 114 15.81 -7.94 -10.48
CA LEU A 114 17.02 -8.38 -11.19
C LEU A 114 18.23 -8.26 -10.25
N PRO A 115 19.12 -9.25 -10.24
CA PRO A 115 20.38 -9.13 -9.51
C PRO A 115 21.21 -7.97 -10.08
N ASN A 116 22.11 -7.46 -9.28
CA ASN A 116 22.89 -6.23 -9.44
C ASN A 116 23.35 -5.91 -10.86
N SER A 117 23.61 -4.65 -11.10
CA SER A 117 23.92 -3.96 -12.37
C SER A 117 24.87 -4.63 -13.38
N GLU A 118 25.73 -5.56 -12.98
CA GLU A 118 26.61 -6.28 -13.91
C GLU A 118 25.84 -7.31 -14.76
N ALA A 119 24.80 -7.97 -14.18
CA ALA A 119 23.96 -8.89 -14.95
C ALA A 119 23.06 -8.16 -15.96
N VAL A 120 22.67 -6.91 -15.67
CA VAL A 120 21.86 -6.08 -16.58
C VAL A 120 22.71 -5.56 -17.74
N LYS A 121 23.97 -5.23 -17.52
CA LYS A 121 24.90 -4.80 -18.59
C LYS A 121 25.15 -5.87 -19.64
N ASN A 122 25.04 -7.15 -19.25
CA ASN A 122 25.20 -8.29 -20.17
C ASN A 122 23.92 -8.67 -20.93
N LEU A 123 22.76 -8.06 -20.59
CA LEU A 123 21.48 -8.27 -21.25
C LEU A 123 21.16 -7.18 -22.29
N ILE A 124 21.94 -6.13 -22.36
CA ILE A 124 21.88 -5.04 -23.31
C ILE A 124 23.03 -5.20 -24.32
#